data_a895e527744f97ef9df0c4d59fe79a94
#
_entry.id   a895e527744f97ef9df0c4d59fe79a94
#
_cell.length_a   1.000
_cell.length_b   1.000
_cell.length_c   1.000
_cell.angle_alpha   90.00
_cell.angle_beta   90.00
_cell.angle_gamma   90.00
#
_symmetry.space_group_name_H-M   'P 1'
#
loop_
_entity.id
_entity.type
_entity.pdbx_description
1 polymer ?
#
loop_
_entity_poly.entity_id
_entity_poly.type
_entity_poly.pdbx_seq_one_letter_code
_entity_poly.pdbx_strand_id
1 'polypeptide(L)' 'MIDPTPNEKAAMDNGGRMGGEYLESIGKTDLAALTIADWDCFVEAVVTGYCDHLRDLAARDRARLDTMTAEVPF' A
#
# COMPACT_ATOMS: atom_id res chain seq x y z
N MET A 1 7.83 11.56 -7.30
CA MET A 1 8.68 10.39 -6.99
C MET A 1 9.57 10.11 -8.18
N ILE A 2 10.88 10.33 -8.04
CA ILE A 2 11.82 10.10 -9.14
C ILE A 2 12.32 8.65 -9.08
N ASP A 3 12.90 8.26 -7.93
CA ASP A 3 13.34 6.90 -7.71
C ASP A 3 12.73 6.43 -6.38
N PRO A 4 11.79 5.46 -6.43
CA PRO A 4 11.18 4.99 -5.19
C PRO A 4 12.19 4.27 -4.31
N THR A 5 12.10 4.49 -3.00
CA THR A 5 12.88 3.73 -2.04
C THR A 5 12.41 2.28 -2.02
N PRO A 6 13.20 1.33 -1.48
CA PRO A 6 12.73 -0.06 -1.35
C PRO A 6 11.41 -0.19 -0.61
N ASN A 7 11.17 0.64 0.42
CA ASN A 7 9.91 0.64 1.16
C ASN A 7 8.75 1.15 0.32
N GLU A 8 8.98 2.21 -0.46
CA GLU A 8 7.97 2.74 -1.37
C GLU A 8 7.64 1.73 -2.46
N LYS A 9 8.65 1.03 -2.99
CA LYS A 9 8.45 0.01 -4.00
C LYS A 9 7.61 -1.16 -3.46
N ALA A 10 7.90 -1.61 -2.25
CA ALA A 10 7.10 -2.65 -1.60
C ALA A 10 5.66 -2.20 -1.36
N ALA A 11 5.47 -0.92 -0.99
CA ALA A 11 4.14 -0.34 -0.82
C ALA A 11 3.39 -0.27 -2.15
N MET A 12 4.08 0.07 -3.25
CA MET A 12 3.48 0.07 -4.58
C MET A 12 3.04 -1.33 -5.00
N ASP A 13 3.85 -2.35 -4.70
CA ASP A 13 3.49 -3.74 -4.99
C ASP A 13 2.23 -4.14 -4.21
N ASN A 14 2.13 -3.76 -2.94
CA ASN A 14 0.95 -4.03 -2.13
C ASN A 14 -0.29 -3.33 -2.69
N GLY A 15 -0.14 -2.07 -3.13
CA GLY A 15 -1.23 -1.33 -3.77
C GLY A 15 -1.68 -2.02 -5.05
N GLY A 16 -0.73 -2.46 -5.88
CA GLY A 16 -1.04 -3.18 -7.11
C GLY A 16 -1.78 -4.48 -6.84
N ARG A 17 -1.40 -5.21 -5.80
CA ARG A 17 -2.10 -6.44 -5.42
C ARG A 17 -3.54 -6.16 -5.01
N MET A 18 -3.77 -5.13 -4.20
CA MET A 18 -5.13 -4.76 -3.78
C MET A 18 -5.97 -4.28 -4.95
N GLY A 19 -5.39 -3.51 -5.87
CA GLY A 19 -6.08 -3.11 -7.08
C GLY A 19 -6.47 -4.30 -7.93
N GLY A 20 -5.55 -5.28 -8.09
CA GLY A 20 -5.82 -6.51 -8.81
C GLY A 20 -6.94 -7.34 -8.17
N GLU A 21 -6.94 -7.45 -6.86
CA GLU A 21 -8.01 -8.14 -6.14
C GLU A 21 -9.37 -7.48 -6.38
N TYR A 22 -9.39 -6.14 -6.42
CA TYR A 22 -10.61 -5.42 -6.74
C TYR A 22 -11.12 -5.77 -8.13
N LEU A 23 -10.23 -5.75 -9.14
CA LEU A 23 -10.61 -6.10 -10.51
C LEU A 23 -11.15 -7.53 -10.61
N GLU A 24 -10.55 -8.47 -9.90
CA GLU A 24 -11.04 -9.83 -9.84
C GLU A 24 -12.42 -9.90 -9.21
N SER A 25 -12.66 -9.10 -8.17
CA SER A 25 -13.95 -9.11 -7.46
C SER A 25 -15.09 -8.64 -8.33
N ILE A 26 -14.83 -7.71 -9.27
CA ILE A 26 -15.86 -7.24 -10.21
C ILE A 26 -15.84 -8.00 -11.53
N GLY A 27 -14.91 -8.95 -11.69
CA GLY A 27 -14.81 -9.80 -12.88
C GLY A 27 -14.39 -9.08 -14.15
N LYS A 28 -13.67 -7.96 -14.01
CA LYS A 28 -13.20 -7.17 -15.16
C LYS A 28 -11.68 -7.17 -15.22
N THR A 29 -11.13 -7.66 -16.31
CA THR A 29 -9.69 -7.73 -16.53
C THR A 29 -9.19 -6.73 -17.58
N ASP A 30 -10.10 -6.10 -18.31
CA ASP A 30 -9.78 -5.08 -19.31
C ASP A 30 -10.05 -3.71 -18.71
N LEU A 31 -8.99 -2.93 -18.50
CA LEU A 31 -9.12 -1.59 -17.92
C LEU A 31 -9.97 -0.66 -18.76
N ALA A 32 -9.99 -0.85 -20.09
CA ALA A 32 -10.82 -0.04 -20.98
C ALA A 32 -12.32 -0.31 -20.80
N ALA A 33 -12.68 -1.44 -20.20
CA ALA A 33 -14.09 -1.78 -19.93
C ALA A 33 -14.61 -1.22 -18.61
N LEU A 34 -13.76 -0.58 -17.82
CA LEU A 34 -14.17 -0.02 -16.52
C LEU A 34 -15.02 1.23 -16.72
N THR A 35 -16.07 1.35 -15.93
CA THR A 35 -16.81 2.62 -15.83
C THR A 35 -15.96 3.62 -15.05
N ILE A 36 -16.38 4.90 -15.04
CA ILE A 36 -15.68 5.91 -14.23
C ILE A 36 -15.71 5.53 -12.76
N ALA A 37 -16.83 5.03 -12.26
CA ALA A 37 -16.96 4.59 -10.87
C ALA A 37 -16.03 3.41 -10.57
N ASP A 38 -15.93 2.43 -11.48
CA ASP A 38 -15.02 1.30 -11.34
C ASP A 38 -13.57 1.77 -11.31
N TRP A 39 -13.21 2.70 -12.17
CA TRP A 39 -11.86 3.25 -12.23
C TRP A 39 -11.50 3.95 -10.91
N ASP A 40 -12.42 4.78 -10.40
CA ASP A 40 -12.19 5.48 -9.14
C ASP A 40 -11.98 4.51 -7.99
N CYS A 41 -12.78 3.45 -7.91
CA CYS A 41 -12.63 2.42 -6.88
C CYS A 41 -11.31 1.66 -7.03
N PHE A 42 -10.89 1.38 -8.27
CA PHE A 42 -9.63 0.72 -8.53
C PHE A 42 -8.46 1.58 -8.04
N VAL A 43 -8.45 2.87 -8.39
CA VAL A 43 -7.41 3.79 -7.94
C VAL A 43 -7.40 3.90 -6.41
N GLU A 44 -8.57 3.97 -5.80
CA GLU A 44 -8.69 4.02 -4.34
C GLU A 44 -8.10 2.76 -3.71
N ALA A 45 -8.36 1.59 -4.28
CA ALA A 45 -7.79 0.34 -3.76
C ALA A 45 -6.26 0.35 -3.84
N VAL A 46 -5.69 0.81 -4.95
CA VAL A 46 -4.24 0.92 -5.12
C VAL A 46 -3.63 1.88 -4.10
N VAL A 47 -4.21 3.06 -3.97
CA VAL A 47 -3.71 4.08 -3.04
C VAL A 47 -3.85 3.61 -1.59
N THR A 48 -4.97 2.99 -1.24
CA THR A 48 -5.19 2.45 0.10
C THR A 48 -4.15 1.40 0.44
N GLY A 49 -3.89 0.47 -0.48
CA GLY A 49 -2.87 -0.57 -0.27
C GLY A 49 -1.48 0.01 -0.10
N TYR A 50 -1.15 1.03 -0.88
CA TYR A 50 0.13 1.73 -0.77
C TYR A 50 0.28 2.40 0.60
N CYS A 51 -0.73 3.18 0.99
CA CYS A 51 -0.71 3.92 2.26
C CYS A 51 -0.73 2.98 3.47
N ASP A 52 -1.51 1.91 3.42
CA ASP A 52 -1.59 0.93 4.51
C ASP A 52 -0.25 0.26 4.73
N HIS A 53 0.46 -0.09 3.66
CA HIS A 53 1.77 -0.72 3.78
C HIS A 53 2.79 0.22 4.41
N LEU A 54 2.82 1.50 3.98
CA LEU A 54 3.72 2.49 4.58
C LEU A 54 3.39 2.72 6.05
N ARG A 55 2.12 2.76 6.39
CA ARG A 55 1.66 2.94 7.76
C ARG A 55 2.07 1.76 8.64
N ASP A 56 1.96 0.54 8.11
CA ASP A 56 2.38 -0.67 8.80
C ASP A 56 3.89 -0.67 9.05
N LEU A 57 4.69 -0.27 8.07
CA LEU A 57 6.15 -0.15 8.22
C LEU A 57 6.50 0.89 9.29
N ALA A 58 5.82 2.03 9.29
CA ALA A 58 6.06 3.07 10.30
C ALA A 58 5.72 2.57 11.70
N ALA A 59 4.64 1.80 11.85
CA ALA A 59 4.26 1.22 13.13
C ALA A 59 5.29 0.23 13.64
N ARG A 60 5.86 -0.59 12.76
CA ARG A 60 6.92 -1.55 13.11
C ARG A 60 8.19 -0.84 13.55
N ASP A 61 8.58 0.21 12.82
CA ASP A 61 9.77 1.00 13.17
C ASP A 61 9.59 1.68 14.53
N ARG A 62 8.40 2.20 14.81
CA ARG A 62 8.09 2.83 16.08
C ARG A 62 8.20 1.83 17.22
N ALA A 63 7.65 0.63 17.05
CA ALA A 63 7.72 -0.42 18.06
C ALA A 63 9.18 -0.83 18.33
N ARG A 64 10.00 -0.93 17.28
CA ARG A 64 11.41 -1.24 17.42
C ARG A 64 12.17 -0.15 18.16
N LEU A 65 11.89 1.12 17.85
CA LEU A 65 12.53 2.25 18.51
C LEU A 65 12.13 2.32 19.98
N ASP A 66 10.89 2.05 20.31
CA ASP A 66 10.43 2.01 21.70
C ASP A 66 11.16 0.93 22.49
N THR A 67 11.34 -0.25 21.89
CA THR A 67 12.10 -1.35 22.51
C THR A 67 13.55 -0.95 22.74
N MET A 68 14.19 -0.32 21.74
CA MET A 68 15.56 0.15 21.87
C MET A 68 15.71 1.20 22.96
N THR A 69 14.78 2.12 23.05
CA THR A 69 14.77 3.16 24.09
C THR A 69 14.65 2.54 25.47
N ALA A 70 13.86 1.49 25.64
CA ALA A 70 13.71 0.80 26.91
C ALA A 70 14.98 0.06 27.32
N GLU A 71 15.80 -0.37 26.36
CA GLU A 71 17.05 -1.08 26.63
C GLU A 71 18.23 -0.17 26.95
N VAL A 72 18.13 1.10 26.58
CA VAL A 72 19.20 2.08 26.83
C VAL A 72 18.79 3.00 27.96
N PRO A 73 19.27 2.75 29.17
CA PRO A 73 18.97 3.61 30.32
C PRO A 73 19.74 4.93 30.19
N PHE A 74 19.05 6.00 30.43
CA PHE A 74 19.63 7.34 30.49
C PHE A 74 19.65 7.88 31.89
#